data_fb2cf227e0e9fe329833b17d1c3fed14
#
_entry.id   fb2cf227e0e9fe329833b17d1c3fed14
#
_cell.length_a   1.000
_cell.length_b   1.000
_cell.length_c   1.000
_cell.angle_alpha   90.00
_cell.angle_beta   90.00
_cell.angle_gamma   90.00
#
_symmetry.space_group_name_H-M   'P 1'
#
loop_
_entity.id
_entity.type
_entity.pdbx_description
1 polymer ?
#
loop_
_entity_poly.entity_id
_entity_poly.type
_entity_poly.pdbx_seq_one_letter_code
_entity_poly.pdbx_strand_id
1 'polypeptide(L)'
;MAFRELVENRRSCRAFTDTPVTGEQIEAIVTAGQWAPSPLNQQPFQFIAITDPEVRAGIQKAGTAARQAVADQGGPGWAQKYPMGFVGDCPLILMVVSDPSKGGLGNFFNQPHGALQAASACIQNMMLMAAELGLGTLWFTFFDPDDVKPLLNIPAELEIAGAVLVGTPAAEAKAPPRKPPKIHDNRFSLEK
;
A
#
# COMPACT_ATOMS: atom_id res chain seq x y z
N MET A 1 18.08 2.46 13.28
CA MET A 1 18.38 3.35 12.10
C MET A 1 17.88 4.75 12.42
N ALA A 2 18.58 5.83 12.03
CA ALA A 2 18.01 7.17 12.19
C ALA A 2 16.81 7.35 11.25
N PHE A 3 15.78 8.11 11.66
CA PHE A 3 14.55 8.28 10.88
C PHE A 3 14.81 8.73 9.44
N ARG A 4 15.77 9.65 9.25
CA ARG A 4 16.16 10.11 7.91
C ARG A 4 16.68 8.97 7.05
N GLU A 5 17.56 8.15 7.58
CA GLU A 5 18.12 6.99 6.87
C GLU A 5 17.02 5.97 6.53
N LEU A 6 16.07 5.76 7.44
CA LEU A 6 14.94 4.87 7.22
C LEU A 6 14.09 5.32 6.03
N VAL A 7 13.74 6.61 5.98
CA VAL A 7 12.98 7.19 4.86
C VAL A 7 13.77 7.14 3.55
N GLU A 8 15.08 7.45 3.60
CA GLU A 8 15.94 7.47 2.42
C GLU A 8 16.23 6.07 1.87
N ASN A 9 16.28 5.03 2.73
CA ASN A 9 16.64 3.67 2.34
C ASN A 9 15.44 2.78 2.00
N ARG A 10 14.22 3.08 2.49
CA ARG A 10 13.05 2.29 2.13
C ARG A 10 12.83 2.25 0.62
N ARG A 11 12.64 1.06 0.08
CA ARG A 11 12.40 0.81 -1.36
C ARG A 11 11.15 -0.03 -1.58
N SER A 12 10.59 0.05 -2.78
CA SER A 12 9.55 -0.85 -3.26
C SER A 12 10.18 -2.19 -3.65
N CYS A 13 10.02 -3.19 -2.80
CA CYS A 13 10.54 -4.55 -3.01
C CYS A 13 9.60 -5.35 -3.91
N ARG A 14 10.15 -6.09 -4.87
CA ARG A 14 9.40 -6.97 -5.78
C ARG A 14 10.06 -8.35 -5.93
N ALA A 15 10.95 -8.68 -5.01
CA ALA A 15 11.56 -10.01 -4.93
C ALA A 15 11.68 -10.37 -3.44
N PHE A 16 11.00 -11.42 -3.05
CA PHE A 16 10.93 -11.87 -1.66
C PHE A 16 11.46 -13.29 -1.54
N THR A 17 12.02 -13.63 -0.38
CA THR A 17 12.27 -15.03 -0.02
C THR A 17 10.97 -15.64 0.49
N ASP A 18 10.94 -16.96 0.62
CA ASP A 18 9.85 -17.73 1.21
C ASP A 18 9.82 -17.69 2.75
N THR A 19 10.76 -16.95 3.38
CA THR A 19 10.84 -16.81 4.83
C THR A 19 9.56 -16.18 5.39
N PRO A 20 8.82 -16.88 6.26
CA PRO A 20 7.59 -16.34 6.84
C PRO A 20 7.85 -15.05 7.64
N VAL A 21 6.91 -14.13 7.59
CA VAL A 21 6.87 -12.98 8.50
C VAL A 21 6.26 -13.42 9.82
N THR A 22 6.93 -13.15 10.94
CA THR A 22 6.46 -13.62 12.26
C THR A 22 5.25 -12.84 12.77
N GLY A 23 4.48 -13.42 13.68
CA GLY A 23 3.35 -12.75 14.32
C GLY A 23 3.76 -11.44 15.02
N GLU A 24 4.93 -11.42 15.68
CA GLU A 24 5.48 -10.24 16.34
C GLU A 24 5.79 -9.12 15.34
N GLN A 25 6.36 -9.49 14.17
CA GLN A 25 6.62 -8.52 13.10
C GLN A 25 5.32 -7.95 12.52
N ILE A 26 4.31 -8.80 12.31
CA ILE A 26 2.98 -8.37 11.85
C ILE A 26 2.36 -7.38 12.83
N GLU A 27 2.37 -7.72 14.11
CA GLU A 27 1.84 -6.86 15.19
C GLU A 27 2.55 -5.51 15.24
N ALA A 28 3.88 -5.51 15.20
CA ALA A 28 4.68 -4.27 15.19
C ALA A 28 4.33 -3.37 13.98
N ILE A 29 4.22 -3.96 12.79
CA ILE A 29 3.88 -3.23 11.56
C ILE A 29 2.47 -2.63 11.64
N VAL A 30 1.49 -3.40 12.05
CA VAL A 30 0.09 -2.95 12.18
C VAL A 30 -0.02 -1.88 13.27
N THR A 31 0.64 -2.06 14.41
CA THR A 31 0.67 -1.08 15.50
C THR A 31 1.26 0.25 15.04
N ALA A 32 2.37 0.23 14.28
CA ALA A 32 2.92 1.45 13.73
C ALA A 32 1.93 2.17 12.77
N GLY A 33 1.18 1.39 11.99
CA GLY A 33 0.09 1.91 11.16
C GLY A 33 -0.98 2.62 11.98
N GLN A 34 -1.40 2.07 13.10
CA GLN A 34 -2.42 2.66 13.97
C GLN A 34 -2.04 4.03 14.56
N TRP A 35 -0.75 4.34 14.64
CA TRP A 35 -0.27 5.67 15.09
C TRP A 35 -0.37 6.75 14.00
N ALA A 36 -0.90 6.42 12.82
CA ALA A 36 -1.13 7.43 11.80
C ALA A 36 -2.22 8.44 12.25
N PRO A 37 -2.09 9.72 11.89
CA PRO A 37 -3.12 10.70 12.16
C PRO A 37 -4.40 10.38 11.38
N SER A 38 -5.55 10.67 11.97
CA SER A 38 -6.83 10.53 11.30
C SER A 38 -7.79 11.66 11.68
N PRO A 39 -8.75 12.02 10.80
CA PRO A 39 -9.74 13.05 11.12
C PRO A 39 -10.45 12.73 12.42
N LEU A 40 -10.47 13.67 13.36
CA LEU A 40 -11.13 13.54 14.68
C LEU A 40 -10.72 12.27 15.45
N ASN A 41 -9.54 11.72 15.18
CA ASN A 41 -9.07 10.43 15.71
C ASN A 41 -10.05 9.26 15.45
N GLN A 42 -10.76 9.28 14.33
CA GLN A 42 -11.76 8.26 13.98
C GLN A 42 -11.15 6.93 13.55
N GLN A 43 -9.85 6.88 13.24
CA GLN A 43 -9.10 5.67 12.90
C GLN A 43 -9.85 4.81 11.87
N PRO A 44 -10.07 5.32 10.64
CA PRO A 44 -10.96 4.71 9.64
C PRO A 44 -10.42 3.44 9.01
N PHE A 45 -9.23 2.98 9.37
CA PHE A 45 -8.53 1.88 8.74
C PHE A 45 -8.65 0.58 9.54
N GLN A 46 -8.72 -0.54 8.81
CA GLN A 46 -8.69 -1.91 9.33
C GLN A 46 -7.71 -2.73 8.49
N PHE A 47 -7.28 -3.88 9.01
CA PHE A 47 -6.23 -4.69 8.42
C PHE A 47 -6.67 -6.13 8.24
N ILE A 48 -6.30 -6.73 7.09
CA ILE A 48 -6.42 -8.17 6.86
C ILE A 48 -5.01 -8.71 6.61
N ALA A 49 -4.52 -9.57 7.49
CA ALA A 49 -3.24 -10.25 7.32
C ALA A 49 -3.44 -11.54 6.51
N ILE A 50 -2.84 -11.62 5.33
CA ILE A 50 -3.03 -12.68 4.37
C ILE A 50 -1.72 -13.46 4.22
N THR A 51 -1.66 -14.63 4.82
CA THR A 51 -0.53 -15.57 4.72
C THR A 51 -0.90 -16.81 3.90
N ASP A 52 -2.19 -17.05 3.68
CA ASP A 52 -2.69 -18.16 2.90
C ASP A 52 -2.27 -18.05 1.42
N PRO A 53 -1.52 -19.03 0.87
CA PRO A 53 -1.03 -18.98 -0.49
C PRO A 53 -2.16 -18.98 -1.55
N GLU A 54 -3.29 -19.61 -1.29
CA GLU A 54 -4.42 -19.62 -2.22
C GLU A 54 -5.07 -18.25 -2.32
N VAL A 55 -5.22 -17.55 -1.19
CA VAL A 55 -5.75 -16.18 -1.15
C VAL A 55 -4.78 -15.20 -1.83
N ARG A 56 -3.47 -15.34 -1.59
CA ARG A 56 -2.44 -14.52 -2.26
C ARG A 56 -2.45 -14.74 -3.79
N ALA A 57 -2.59 -16.01 -4.23
CA ALA A 57 -2.73 -16.33 -5.64
C ALA A 57 -4.02 -15.73 -6.25
N GLY A 58 -5.11 -15.66 -5.49
CA GLY A 58 -6.33 -14.96 -5.89
C GLY A 58 -6.10 -13.47 -6.14
N ILE A 59 -5.37 -12.78 -5.25
CA ILE A 59 -5.02 -11.36 -5.42
C ILE A 59 -4.08 -11.17 -6.63
N GLN A 60 -3.11 -12.07 -6.83
CA GLN A 60 -2.26 -12.06 -8.02
C GLN A 60 -3.07 -12.21 -9.31
N LYS A 61 -4.08 -13.08 -9.31
CA LYS A 61 -4.99 -13.29 -10.44
C LYS A 61 -5.79 -12.02 -10.73
N ALA A 62 -6.34 -11.36 -9.72
CA ALA A 62 -7.04 -10.08 -9.85
C ALA A 62 -6.11 -9.00 -10.45
N GLY A 63 -4.87 -8.89 -9.98
CA GLY A 63 -3.86 -8.00 -10.56
C GLY A 63 -3.54 -8.32 -12.02
N THR A 64 -3.48 -9.62 -12.37
CA THR A 64 -3.24 -10.06 -13.75
C THR A 64 -4.42 -9.71 -14.66
N ALA A 65 -5.66 -9.86 -14.18
CA ALA A 65 -6.87 -9.45 -14.90
C ALA A 65 -6.90 -7.93 -15.12
N ALA A 66 -6.62 -7.13 -14.08
CA ALA A 66 -6.54 -5.67 -14.20
C ALA A 66 -5.46 -5.24 -15.22
N ARG A 67 -4.30 -5.90 -15.22
CA ARG A 67 -3.25 -5.66 -16.22
C ARG A 67 -3.75 -5.92 -17.64
N GLN A 68 -4.48 -7.02 -17.86
CA GLN A 68 -5.06 -7.34 -19.17
C GLN A 68 -6.12 -6.30 -19.57
N ALA A 69 -7.00 -5.91 -18.67
CA ALA A 69 -8.02 -4.89 -18.91
C ALA A 69 -7.41 -3.53 -19.32
N VAL A 70 -6.29 -3.13 -18.70
CA VAL A 70 -5.54 -1.93 -19.09
C VAL A 70 -4.96 -2.08 -20.49
N ALA A 71 -4.45 -3.26 -20.85
CA ALA A 71 -3.92 -3.54 -22.19
C ALA A 71 -5.00 -3.45 -23.25
N ASP A 72 -6.16 -4.06 -23.01
CA ASP A 72 -7.30 -4.11 -23.94
C ASP A 72 -7.89 -2.71 -24.19
N GLN A 73 -7.79 -1.80 -23.21
CA GLN A 73 -8.18 -0.40 -23.32
C GLN A 73 -7.11 0.50 -23.96
N GLY A 74 -6.03 -0.05 -24.50
CA GLY A 74 -4.94 0.71 -25.12
C GLY A 74 -4.09 1.50 -24.10
N GLY A 75 -4.03 1.04 -22.86
CA GLY A 75 -3.23 1.64 -21.80
C GLY A 75 -1.73 1.60 -22.07
N PRO A 76 -0.92 2.22 -21.21
CA PRO A 76 0.51 2.40 -21.46
C PRO A 76 1.25 1.06 -21.57
N GLY A 77 2.15 0.93 -22.53
CA GLY A 77 2.84 -0.33 -22.85
C GLY A 77 3.67 -0.93 -21.70
N TRP A 78 4.07 -0.14 -20.71
CA TRP A 78 4.72 -0.66 -19.49
C TRP A 78 3.77 -1.50 -18.64
N ALA A 79 2.47 -1.15 -18.60
CA ALA A 79 1.48 -1.87 -17.82
C ALA A 79 1.34 -3.31 -18.30
N GLN A 80 1.37 -3.55 -19.61
CA GLN A 80 1.29 -4.89 -20.21
C GLN A 80 2.47 -5.79 -19.79
N LYS A 81 3.64 -5.20 -19.53
CA LYS A 81 4.87 -5.91 -19.16
C LYS A 81 5.09 -5.96 -17.65
N TYR A 82 4.18 -5.38 -16.86
CA TYR A 82 4.36 -5.32 -15.40
C TYR A 82 4.26 -6.73 -14.81
N PRO A 83 5.30 -7.19 -14.10
CA PRO A 83 5.28 -8.53 -13.53
C PRO A 83 4.26 -8.60 -12.39
N MET A 84 3.56 -9.75 -12.25
CA MET A 84 2.59 -9.97 -11.17
C MET A 84 3.02 -11.11 -10.24
N GLY A 85 4.06 -11.88 -10.59
CA GLY A 85 4.52 -13.04 -9.83
C GLY A 85 4.81 -12.72 -8.37
N PHE A 86 5.47 -11.59 -8.11
CA PHE A 86 5.84 -11.17 -6.76
C PHE A 86 4.65 -11.01 -5.80
N VAL A 87 3.42 -10.89 -6.29
CA VAL A 87 2.22 -10.79 -5.45
C VAL A 87 1.89 -12.13 -4.80
N GLY A 88 2.01 -13.22 -5.56
CA GLY A 88 1.84 -14.58 -5.05
C GLY A 88 3.05 -15.07 -4.24
N ASP A 89 4.26 -14.62 -4.62
CA ASP A 89 5.53 -15.05 -4.02
C ASP A 89 5.79 -14.42 -2.65
N CYS A 90 5.23 -13.23 -2.35
CA CYS A 90 5.47 -12.58 -1.06
C CYS A 90 4.82 -13.38 0.08
N PRO A 91 5.49 -13.58 1.23
CA PRO A 91 4.98 -14.42 2.32
C PRO A 91 3.78 -13.81 3.07
N LEU A 92 3.60 -12.49 3.00
CA LEU A 92 2.53 -11.77 3.69
C LEU A 92 2.00 -10.62 2.80
N ILE A 93 0.68 -10.51 2.72
CA ILE A 93 -0.02 -9.31 2.24
C ILE A 93 -0.83 -8.72 3.40
N LEU A 94 -0.58 -7.46 3.74
CA LEU A 94 -1.43 -6.69 4.65
C LEU A 94 -2.38 -5.84 3.80
N MET A 95 -3.64 -6.27 3.68
CA MET A 95 -4.66 -5.48 3.01
C MET A 95 -5.16 -4.42 3.99
N VAL A 96 -5.11 -3.15 3.58
CA VAL A 96 -5.61 -2.03 4.36
C VAL A 96 -6.92 -1.56 3.75
N VAL A 97 -7.99 -1.62 4.53
CA VAL A 97 -9.30 -1.13 4.16
C VAL A 97 -9.62 0.14 4.95
N SER A 98 -10.45 1.00 4.35
CA SER A 98 -10.81 2.31 4.88
C SER A 98 -12.33 2.44 4.93
N ASP A 99 -12.84 3.06 5.98
CA ASP A 99 -14.25 3.39 6.15
C ASP A 99 -14.51 4.86 5.71
N PRO A 100 -15.08 5.11 4.52
CA PRO A 100 -15.30 6.46 4.01
C PRO A 100 -16.23 7.31 4.91
N SER A 101 -17.08 6.68 5.71
CA SER A 101 -17.97 7.38 6.63
C SER A 101 -17.21 8.12 7.75
N LYS A 102 -15.97 7.72 8.01
CA LYS A 102 -15.07 8.30 9.02
C LYS A 102 -14.07 9.32 8.42
N GLY A 103 -14.49 10.04 7.39
CA GLY A 103 -13.67 11.06 6.71
C GLY A 103 -13.60 12.43 7.41
N GLY A 104 -14.20 12.57 8.59
CA GLY A 104 -14.25 13.84 9.33
C GLY A 104 -15.16 14.87 8.68
N LEU A 105 -14.77 16.15 8.72
CA LEU A 105 -15.58 17.26 8.23
C LEU A 105 -15.38 17.55 6.72
N GLY A 106 -14.52 16.82 6.04
CA GLY A 106 -14.20 17.06 4.63
C GLY A 106 -15.41 16.99 3.70
N ASN A 107 -16.36 16.11 4.00
CA ASN A 107 -17.58 15.93 3.20
C ASN A 107 -18.42 17.22 3.09
N PHE A 108 -18.38 18.09 4.09
CA PHE A 108 -19.08 19.38 4.07
C PHE A 108 -18.44 20.39 3.11
N PHE A 109 -17.22 20.18 2.70
CA PHE A 109 -16.42 21.05 1.84
C PHE A 109 -16.06 20.41 0.51
N ASN A 110 -16.77 19.36 0.09
CA ASN A 110 -16.47 18.59 -1.11
C ASN A 110 -15.04 18.00 -1.13
N GLN A 111 -14.56 17.56 0.03
CA GLN A 111 -13.26 16.92 0.22
C GLN A 111 -13.41 15.54 0.92
N PRO A 112 -14.03 14.54 0.27
CA PRO A 112 -14.42 13.27 0.90
C PRO A 112 -13.25 12.31 1.12
N HIS A 113 -12.00 12.81 1.11
CA HIS A 113 -10.81 11.93 1.07
C HIS A 113 -10.16 11.70 2.43
N GLY A 114 -10.71 12.23 3.53
CA GLY A 114 -10.07 12.19 4.85
C GLY A 114 -9.77 10.78 5.35
N ALA A 115 -10.68 9.84 5.13
CA ALA A 115 -10.49 8.43 5.51
C ALA A 115 -9.36 7.77 4.69
N LEU A 116 -9.35 7.95 3.37
CA LEU A 116 -8.31 7.42 2.48
C LEU A 116 -6.94 8.06 2.74
N GLN A 117 -6.89 9.36 3.04
CA GLN A 117 -5.66 10.05 3.44
C GLN A 117 -5.09 9.48 4.74
N ALA A 118 -5.93 9.23 5.74
CA ALA A 118 -5.53 8.59 7.00
C ALA A 118 -5.01 7.16 6.75
N ALA A 119 -5.70 6.35 5.93
CA ALA A 119 -5.25 5.03 5.54
C ALA A 119 -3.92 5.05 4.76
N SER A 120 -3.70 6.07 3.94
CA SER A 120 -2.44 6.28 3.23
C SER A 120 -1.28 6.60 4.18
N ALA A 121 -1.50 7.44 5.18
CA ALA A 121 -0.53 7.71 6.24
C ALA A 121 -0.24 6.46 7.08
N CYS A 122 -1.28 5.67 7.39
CA CYS A 122 -1.16 4.37 8.04
C CYS A 122 -0.25 3.42 7.24
N ILE A 123 -0.50 3.24 5.96
CA ILE A 123 0.33 2.40 5.08
C ILE A 123 1.79 2.88 5.08
N GLN A 124 2.04 4.18 5.03
CA GLN A 124 3.41 4.70 5.07
C GLN A 124 4.11 4.35 6.39
N ASN A 125 3.44 4.48 7.54
CA ASN A 125 4.00 4.06 8.84
C ASN A 125 4.30 2.56 8.86
N MET A 126 3.38 1.73 8.35
CA MET A 126 3.59 0.28 8.22
C MET A 126 4.84 -0.05 7.41
N MET A 127 5.02 0.61 6.26
CA MET A 127 6.18 0.38 5.41
C MET A 127 7.50 0.82 6.05
N LEU A 128 7.49 1.88 6.85
CA LEU A 128 8.67 2.33 7.58
C LEU A 128 9.02 1.37 8.72
N MET A 129 8.03 0.89 9.46
CA MET A 129 8.25 -0.12 10.51
C MET A 129 8.77 -1.42 9.91
N ALA A 130 8.22 -1.89 8.81
CA ALA A 130 8.73 -3.08 8.13
C ALA A 130 10.21 -2.90 7.71
N ALA A 131 10.58 -1.73 7.20
CA ALA A 131 11.97 -1.42 6.86
C ALA A 131 12.88 -1.36 8.09
N GLU A 132 12.42 -0.85 9.23
CA GLU A 132 13.13 -0.90 10.52
C GLU A 132 13.41 -2.34 10.97
N LEU A 133 12.46 -3.24 10.70
CA LEU A 133 12.57 -4.68 10.98
C LEU A 133 13.41 -5.45 9.93
N GLY A 134 14.00 -4.76 8.95
CA GLY A 134 14.78 -5.38 7.86
C GLY A 134 13.93 -6.05 6.78
N LEU A 135 12.61 -5.80 6.77
CA LEU A 135 11.69 -6.34 5.77
C LEU A 135 11.53 -5.40 4.57
N GLY A 136 11.36 -5.98 3.39
CA GLY A 136 10.99 -5.29 2.18
C GLY A 136 9.48 -5.13 2.06
N THR A 137 9.04 -4.01 1.45
CA THR A 137 7.62 -3.75 1.22
C THR A 137 7.35 -3.20 -0.16
N LEU A 138 6.12 -3.44 -0.63
CA LEU A 138 5.55 -2.76 -1.79
C LEU A 138 4.10 -2.36 -1.48
N TRP A 139 3.76 -1.08 -1.66
CA TRP A 139 2.37 -0.66 -1.71
C TRP A 139 1.82 -0.96 -3.09
N PHE A 140 0.89 -1.91 -3.18
CA PHE A 140 0.33 -2.45 -4.41
C PHE A 140 -1.17 -2.12 -4.50
N THR A 141 -1.57 -1.54 -5.64
CA THR A 141 -2.95 -1.14 -5.93
C THR A 141 -3.37 -1.51 -7.36
N PHE A 142 -2.55 -2.31 -8.07
CA PHE A 142 -2.83 -2.66 -9.46
C PHE A 142 -3.72 -3.91 -9.53
N PHE A 143 -4.94 -3.77 -9.08
CA PHE A 143 -6.03 -4.74 -9.16
C PHE A 143 -7.36 -3.97 -9.19
N ASP A 144 -8.43 -4.65 -9.64
CA ASP A 144 -9.77 -4.12 -9.49
C ASP A 144 -10.26 -4.44 -8.05
N PRO A 145 -10.67 -3.44 -7.25
CA PRO A 145 -11.23 -3.67 -5.93
C PRO A 145 -12.46 -4.59 -5.93
N ASP A 146 -13.26 -4.56 -6.99
CA ASP A 146 -14.47 -5.38 -7.10
C ASP A 146 -14.15 -6.88 -7.29
N ASP A 147 -12.96 -7.21 -7.80
CA ASP A 147 -12.47 -8.59 -7.85
C ASP A 147 -11.90 -9.06 -6.50
N VAL A 148 -11.35 -8.13 -5.70
CA VAL A 148 -10.65 -8.46 -4.45
C VAL A 148 -11.58 -8.46 -3.23
N LYS A 149 -12.56 -7.55 -3.17
CA LYS A 149 -13.51 -7.47 -2.04
C LYS A 149 -14.21 -8.79 -1.76
N PRO A 150 -14.82 -9.49 -2.76
CA PRO A 150 -15.45 -10.79 -2.52
C PRO A 150 -14.49 -11.87 -2.03
N LEU A 151 -13.27 -11.89 -2.55
CA LEU A 151 -12.23 -12.84 -2.16
C LEU A 151 -11.87 -12.73 -0.66
N LEU A 152 -11.93 -11.53 -0.11
CA LEU A 152 -11.56 -11.21 1.27
C LEU A 152 -12.76 -10.96 2.19
N ASN A 153 -13.99 -11.15 1.71
CA ASN A 153 -15.23 -10.82 2.41
C ASN A 153 -15.26 -9.37 2.92
N ILE A 154 -14.71 -8.43 2.14
CA ILE A 154 -14.72 -7.01 2.48
C ILE A 154 -16.12 -6.44 2.14
N PRO A 155 -16.82 -5.81 3.13
CA PRO A 155 -18.10 -5.17 2.89
C PRO A 155 -18.04 -4.12 1.77
N ALA A 156 -19.12 -3.98 1.02
CA ALA A 156 -19.18 -3.10 -0.16
C ALA A 156 -18.93 -1.63 0.20
N GLU A 157 -19.35 -1.20 1.38
CA GLU A 157 -19.20 0.15 1.92
C GLU A 157 -17.76 0.52 2.31
N LEU A 158 -16.87 -0.46 2.50
CA LEU A 158 -15.46 -0.20 2.78
C LEU A 158 -14.66 -0.06 1.48
N GLU A 159 -13.65 0.77 1.51
CA GLU A 159 -12.71 0.98 0.39
C GLU A 159 -11.38 0.27 0.67
N ILE A 160 -10.77 -0.29 -0.37
CA ILE A 160 -9.40 -0.80 -0.27
C ILE A 160 -8.43 0.36 -0.49
N ALA A 161 -7.69 0.74 0.55
CA ALA A 161 -6.63 1.75 0.45
C ALA A 161 -5.36 1.21 -0.22
N GLY A 162 -5.15 -0.09 -0.15
CA GLY A 162 -4.06 -0.79 -0.83
C GLY A 162 -3.62 -2.06 -0.12
N ALA A 163 -2.86 -2.86 -0.83
CA ALA A 163 -2.19 -4.04 -0.33
C ALA A 163 -0.72 -3.71 -0.03
N VAL A 164 -0.24 -3.96 1.17
CA VAL A 164 1.17 -3.87 1.53
C VAL A 164 1.74 -5.28 1.48
N LEU A 165 2.53 -5.57 0.44
CA LEU A 165 3.28 -6.80 0.34
C LEU A 165 4.49 -6.70 1.28
N VAL A 166 4.73 -7.73 2.08
CA VAL A 166 5.77 -7.73 3.12
C VAL A 166 6.53 -9.06 3.08
N GLY A 167 7.85 -9.00 3.17
CA GLY A 167 8.69 -10.18 3.27
C GLY A 167 10.18 -9.83 3.33
N THR A 168 11.03 -10.83 3.55
CA THR A 168 12.47 -10.66 3.47
C THR A 168 12.89 -10.42 2.01
N PRO A 169 13.63 -9.32 1.69
CA PRO A 169 14.07 -9.08 0.34
C PRO A 169 14.99 -10.18 -0.18
N ALA A 170 14.70 -10.72 -1.36
CA ALA A 170 15.59 -11.68 -2.04
C ALA A 170 16.71 -10.98 -2.85
N ALA A 171 16.53 -9.69 -3.13
CA ALA A 171 17.49 -8.87 -3.85
C ALA A 171 17.40 -7.40 -3.43
N GLU A 172 18.49 -6.67 -3.60
CA GLU A 172 18.51 -5.23 -3.31
C GLU A 172 17.60 -4.47 -4.31
N ALA A 173 16.66 -3.71 -3.78
CA ALA A 173 15.77 -2.90 -4.58
C ALA A 173 16.42 -1.54 -4.89
N LYS A 174 16.59 -1.24 -6.19
CA LYS A 174 17.13 0.04 -6.66
C LYS A 174 15.99 1.02 -6.95
N ALA A 175 16.21 2.30 -6.67
CA ALA A 175 15.27 3.36 -7.02
C ALA A 175 16.01 4.48 -7.78
N PRO A 176 15.33 5.14 -8.72
CA PRO A 176 15.86 6.35 -9.34
C PRO A 176 15.99 7.45 -8.30
N PRO A 177 16.90 8.42 -8.51
CA PRO A 177 17.06 9.55 -7.62
C PRO A 177 15.77 10.35 -7.54
N ARG A 178 15.52 10.99 -6.39
CA ARG A 178 14.39 11.91 -6.23
C ARG A 178 14.73 13.25 -6.89
N LYS A 179 13.71 13.82 -7.51
CA LYS A 179 13.82 15.21 -7.99
C LYS A 179 13.89 16.15 -6.79
N PRO A 180 14.58 17.31 -6.92
CA PRO A 180 14.54 18.33 -5.88
C PRO A 180 13.09 18.74 -5.57
N PRO A 181 12.76 19.01 -4.29
CA PRO A 181 11.44 19.48 -3.93
C PRO A 181 11.21 20.88 -4.52
N LYS A 182 10.00 21.13 -5.01
CA LYS A 182 9.55 22.47 -5.38
C LYS A 182 8.84 23.08 -4.17
N ILE A 183 9.37 24.19 -3.68
CA ILE A 183 8.83 24.90 -2.53
C ILE A 183 8.39 26.28 -3.02
N HIS A 184 7.13 26.64 -2.79
CA HIS A 184 6.59 27.96 -3.09
C HIS A 184 6.44 28.73 -1.79
N ASP A 185 6.97 29.96 -1.74
CA ASP A 185 6.91 30.80 -0.57
C ASP A 185 5.55 31.51 -0.49
N ASN A 186 4.85 31.30 0.62
CA ASN A 186 3.53 31.85 0.98
C ASN A 186 2.38 31.54 0.00
N ARG A 187 2.61 31.48 -1.31
CA ARG A 187 1.57 31.24 -2.32
C ARG A 187 2.11 30.36 -3.42
N PHE A 188 1.24 29.54 -4.00
CA PHE A 188 1.59 28.77 -5.19
C PHE A 188 1.91 29.71 -6.34
N SER A 189 3.06 29.52 -7.00
CA SER A 189 3.45 30.25 -8.21
C SER A 189 3.67 29.27 -9.36
N LEU A 190 3.07 29.57 -10.51
CA LEU A 190 3.45 28.91 -11.75
C LEU A 190 4.80 29.47 -12.17
N GLU A 191 5.84 28.63 -12.21
CA GLU A 191 7.07 29.00 -12.89
C GLU A 191 6.74 29.23 -14.37
N LYS A 192 7.10 30.41 -14.89
CA LYS A 192 7.02 30.72 -16.32
C LYS A 192 8.14 30.02 -17.07
#